data_03ca9653e235cff2255cd96237c61f96
#
_entry.id   03ca9653e235cff2255cd96237c61f96
#
_cell.length_a   1.000
_cell.length_b   1.000
_cell.length_c   1.000
_cell.angle_alpha   90.00
_cell.angle_beta   90.00
_cell.angle_gamma   90.00
#
_symmetry.space_group_name_H-M   'P 1'
#
loop_
_entity.id
_entity.type
_entity.pdbx_description
1 polymer ?
#
loop_
_entity_poly.entity_id
_entity_poly.type
_entity_poly.pdbx_seq_one_letter_code
_entity_poly.pdbx_strand_id
1 'polypeptide(L)'
;MDNFKSLYKSIPFFITLHKNAVFGLFYDNTYRSCFDMGKESEEYYWYGAADGNLDYYLIAGESMPEVLGNYTYLTGTVPVPQKWTLGYHQCRWSYMSEEEIRDVVSHMRECGIPCDAIHLDHYKVFTWTPDKERYPDPEKMIADLAKDGIKIITIIDPGVKLEEGYSVYDKGVENGYFATTPEGEIYVNAVWPGDAVYPDFGKKE
;
A
#
# COMPACT_ATOMS: atom_id res chain seq x y z
N MET A 1 23.14 4.39 7.44
CA MET A 1 21.78 3.84 7.27
C MET A 1 21.21 3.63 8.66
N ASP A 2 20.13 4.30 8.98
CA ASP A 2 19.49 4.09 10.27
C ASP A 2 18.94 2.66 10.34
N ASN A 3 19.22 2.00 11.44
CA ASN A 3 18.76 0.63 11.68
C ASN A 3 17.26 0.66 11.99
N PHE A 4 16.42 0.63 10.97
CA PHE A 4 15.00 0.39 11.17
C PHE A 4 14.80 -1.02 11.73
N LYS A 5 14.12 -1.10 12.88
CA LYS A 5 13.83 -2.39 13.53
C LYS A 5 12.79 -3.22 12.78
N SER A 6 11.99 -2.59 11.93
CA SER A 6 11.03 -3.25 11.04
C SER A 6 10.82 -2.40 9.80
N LEU A 7 10.54 -3.07 8.67
CA LEU A 7 10.20 -2.45 7.41
C LEU A 7 8.68 -2.49 7.22
N TYR A 8 8.14 -1.54 6.44
CA TYR A 8 6.72 -1.51 6.07
C TYR A 8 6.30 -2.77 5.29
N LYS A 9 7.22 -3.28 4.47
CA LYS A 9 7.01 -4.48 3.67
C LYS A 9 8.25 -5.33 3.74
N SER A 10 8.08 -6.58 4.09
CA SER A 10 9.14 -7.59 4.01
C SER A 10 8.58 -8.86 3.39
N ILE A 11 9.42 -9.51 2.60
CA ILE A 11 9.12 -10.80 1.99
C ILE A 11 10.19 -11.74 2.50
N PRO A 12 9.83 -12.82 3.22
CA PRO A 12 10.79 -13.74 3.81
C PRO A 12 11.37 -14.71 2.76
N PHE A 13 11.97 -14.13 1.71
CA PHE A 13 12.60 -14.83 0.60
C PHE A 13 13.95 -14.19 0.28
N PHE A 14 14.96 -15.03 0.07
CA PHE A 14 16.25 -14.59 -0.42
C PHE A 14 16.86 -15.63 -1.36
N ILE A 15 17.81 -15.19 -2.19
CA ILE A 15 18.55 -16.05 -3.10
C ILE A 15 20.00 -16.10 -2.62
N THR A 16 20.53 -17.31 -2.49
CA THR A 16 21.94 -17.56 -2.24
C THR A 16 22.64 -17.81 -3.56
N LEU A 17 23.68 -17.04 -3.82
CA LEU A 17 24.58 -17.23 -4.94
C LEU A 17 25.96 -17.63 -4.40
N HIS A 18 26.37 -18.83 -4.67
CA HIS A 18 27.69 -19.34 -4.33
C HIS A 18 28.35 -19.93 -5.59
N LYS A 19 29.66 -19.91 -5.68
CA LYS A 19 30.47 -20.24 -6.87
C LYS A 19 29.84 -21.17 -7.91
N ASN A 20 29.19 -22.24 -7.48
CA ASN A 20 28.63 -23.28 -8.35
C ASN A 20 27.19 -23.65 -7.98
N ALA A 21 26.51 -22.84 -7.16
CA ALA A 21 25.15 -23.11 -6.72
C ALA A 21 24.34 -21.84 -6.63
N VAL A 22 23.11 -21.90 -7.10
CA VAL A 22 22.10 -20.88 -6.93
C VAL A 22 20.87 -21.55 -6.35
N PHE A 23 20.36 -21.01 -5.27
CA PHE A 23 19.10 -21.48 -4.69
C PHE A 23 18.39 -20.35 -3.94
N GLY A 24 17.08 -20.42 -3.88
CA GLY A 24 16.25 -19.55 -3.07
C GLY A 24 15.80 -20.25 -1.80
N LEU A 25 15.58 -19.49 -0.76
CA LEU A 25 14.88 -19.94 0.43
C LEU A 25 13.70 -19.02 0.69
N PHE A 26 12.50 -19.59 0.70
CA PHE A 26 11.27 -18.90 1.05
C PHE A 26 10.72 -19.49 2.36
N TYR A 27 10.55 -18.64 3.36
CA TYR A 27 9.99 -19.03 4.65
C TYR A 27 8.52 -18.64 4.69
N ASP A 28 7.62 -19.61 4.58
CA ASP A 28 6.18 -19.43 4.49
C ASP A 28 5.56 -19.32 5.89
N ASN A 29 5.77 -18.18 6.52
CA ASN A 29 5.23 -17.89 7.85
C ASN A 29 4.91 -16.40 7.95
N THR A 30 3.71 -16.07 8.41
CA THR A 30 3.20 -14.70 8.55
C THR A 30 3.48 -14.06 9.90
N TYR A 31 4.00 -14.81 10.87
CA TYR A 31 4.41 -14.25 12.15
C TYR A 31 5.67 -13.39 12.02
N ARG A 32 5.91 -12.59 13.03
CA ARG A 32 7.14 -11.79 13.11
C ARG A 32 8.36 -12.69 13.02
N SER A 33 9.13 -12.54 11.97
CA SER A 33 10.32 -13.34 11.69
C SER A 33 11.60 -12.53 11.79
N CYS A 34 12.70 -13.23 12.06
CA CYS A 34 14.05 -12.72 12.09
C CYS A 34 14.92 -13.57 11.18
N PHE A 35 15.86 -12.89 10.51
CA PHE A 35 16.94 -13.52 9.74
C PHE A 35 18.27 -13.00 10.26
N ASP A 36 19.20 -13.89 10.57
CA ASP A 36 20.59 -13.55 10.79
C ASP A 36 21.42 -14.13 9.64
N MET A 37 22.01 -13.24 8.87
CA MET A 37 22.73 -13.58 7.64
C MET A 37 24.25 -13.62 7.89
N GLY A 38 24.67 -14.26 8.97
CA GLY A 38 26.09 -14.41 9.32
C GLY A 38 26.61 -13.34 10.29
N LYS A 39 25.76 -12.67 11.05
CA LYS A 39 26.16 -11.71 12.07
C LYS A 39 26.62 -12.39 13.36
N GLU A 40 25.96 -13.47 13.73
CA GLU A 40 26.33 -14.28 14.90
C GLU A 40 27.56 -15.15 14.60
N SER A 41 27.59 -15.75 13.41
CA SER A 41 28.70 -16.57 12.95
C SER A 41 28.87 -16.48 11.43
N GLU A 42 30.09 -16.44 10.92
CA GLU A 42 30.36 -16.44 9.49
C GLU A 42 30.17 -17.84 8.84
N GLU A 43 29.98 -18.88 9.66
CA GLU A 43 29.84 -20.25 9.19
C GLU A 43 28.42 -20.67 8.85
N TYR A 44 27.40 -19.94 9.37
CA TYR A 44 26.00 -20.24 9.13
C TYR A 44 25.13 -18.98 9.15
N TYR A 45 23.96 -19.10 8.63
CA TYR A 45 22.84 -18.17 8.86
C TYR A 45 21.68 -18.93 9.48
N TRP A 46 20.79 -18.20 10.17
CA TRP A 46 19.58 -18.78 10.71
C TRP A 46 18.38 -17.86 10.48
N TYR A 47 17.22 -18.45 10.54
CA TYR A 47 15.96 -17.74 10.52
C TYR A 47 14.99 -18.39 11.51
N GLY A 48 14.05 -17.61 12.01
CA GLY A 48 13.02 -18.05 12.94
C GLY A 48 11.83 -17.12 12.96
N ALA A 49 10.72 -17.59 13.51
CA ALA A 49 9.53 -16.81 13.74
C ALA A 49 9.10 -16.89 15.19
N ALA A 50 8.29 -15.91 15.63
CA ALA A 50 7.79 -15.84 17.00
C ALA A 50 6.80 -16.96 17.30
N ASP A 51 6.07 -17.47 16.28
CA ASP A 51 5.08 -18.53 16.41
C ASP A 51 4.79 -19.14 15.02
N GLY A 52 3.91 -20.13 14.94
CA GLY A 52 3.51 -20.82 13.72
C GLY A 52 4.39 -22.02 13.38
N ASN A 53 4.21 -22.55 12.18
CA ASN A 53 4.94 -23.72 11.72
C ASN A 53 6.29 -23.34 11.09
N LEU A 54 7.22 -24.27 11.08
CA LEU A 54 8.46 -24.15 10.33
C LEU A 54 8.25 -24.62 8.88
N ASP A 55 7.48 -23.85 8.14
CA ASP A 55 7.20 -24.11 6.73
C ASP A 55 8.16 -23.29 5.85
N TYR A 56 8.94 -23.98 5.02
CA TYR A 56 9.87 -23.31 4.11
C TYR A 56 10.03 -24.10 2.80
N TYR A 57 10.40 -23.37 1.77
CA TYR A 57 10.71 -23.93 0.45
C TYR A 57 12.16 -23.67 0.10
N LEU A 58 12.90 -24.73 -0.20
CA LEU A 58 14.20 -24.64 -0.83
C LEU A 58 13.99 -24.71 -2.35
N ILE A 59 14.29 -23.63 -3.04
CA ILE A 59 14.00 -23.45 -4.46
C ILE A 59 15.30 -23.56 -5.23
N ALA A 60 15.49 -24.68 -5.92
CA ALA A 60 16.65 -24.92 -6.76
C ALA A 60 16.51 -24.26 -8.15
N GLY A 61 17.65 -23.98 -8.77
CA GLY A 61 17.75 -23.53 -10.15
C GLY A 61 19.20 -23.47 -10.61
N GLU A 62 19.42 -23.42 -11.91
CA GLU A 62 20.74 -23.25 -12.50
C GLU A 62 21.18 -21.79 -12.61
N SER A 63 20.23 -20.88 -12.43
CA SER A 63 20.44 -19.43 -12.50
C SER A 63 19.48 -18.67 -11.59
N MET A 64 19.82 -17.42 -11.25
CA MET A 64 18.93 -16.55 -10.47
C MET A 64 17.56 -16.32 -11.16
N PRO A 65 17.46 -16.10 -12.48
CA PRO A 65 16.16 -16.01 -13.16
C PRO A 65 15.31 -17.28 -13.01
N GLU A 66 15.93 -18.46 -13.04
CA GLU A 66 15.20 -19.71 -12.87
C GLU A 66 14.70 -19.89 -11.44
N VAL A 67 15.52 -19.62 -10.44
CA VAL A 67 15.09 -19.62 -9.03
C VAL A 67 13.93 -18.64 -8.82
N LEU A 68 14.01 -17.45 -9.39
CA LEU A 68 12.93 -16.46 -9.31
C LEU A 68 11.67 -16.94 -10.05
N GLY A 69 11.82 -17.58 -11.20
CA GLY A 69 10.70 -18.18 -11.95
C GLY A 69 10.01 -19.27 -11.12
N ASN A 70 10.76 -20.15 -10.48
CA ASN A 70 10.23 -21.19 -9.61
C ASN A 70 9.57 -20.62 -8.35
N TYR A 71 10.13 -19.54 -7.77
CA TYR A 71 9.51 -18.82 -6.68
C TYR A 71 8.16 -18.21 -7.10
N THR A 72 8.11 -17.51 -8.24
CA THR A 72 6.89 -16.89 -8.75
C THR A 72 5.85 -17.91 -9.24
N TYR A 73 6.27 -19.12 -9.59
CA TYR A 73 5.35 -20.23 -9.82
C TYR A 73 4.55 -20.60 -8.55
N LEU A 74 5.20 -20.54 -7.37
CA LEU A 74 4.53 -20.78 -6.08
C LEU A 74 3.68 -19.60 -5.61
N THR A 75 4.20 -18.39 -5.76
CA THR A 75 3.61 -17.18 -5.14
C THR A 75 2.77 -16.34 -6.09
N GLY A 76 2.80 -16.64 -7.37
CA GLY A 76 2.17 -15.85 -8.41
C GLY A 76 3.09 -14.72 -8.94
N THR A 77 2.67 -14.14 -10.06
CA THR A 77 3.35 -13.03 -10.71
C THR A 77 2.51 -11.77 -10.63
N VAL A 78 3.17 -10.61 -10.59
CA VAL A 78 2.48 -9.30 -10.69
C VAL A 78 2.05 -9.06 -12.13
N PRO A 79 0.85 -8.50 -12.36
CA PRO A 79 0.47 -8.02 -13.70
C PRO A 79 1.48 -6.96 -14.20
N VAL A 80 1.72 -6.94 -15.50
CA VAL A 80 2.56 -5.88 -16.08
C VAL A 80 1.90 -4.53 -15.85
N PRO A 81 2.56 -3.61 -15.13
CA PRO A 81 1.96 -2.33 -14.82
C PRO A 81 1.84 -1.45 -16.06
N GLN A 82 0.90 -0.52 -16.05
CA GLN A 82 0.80 0.49 -17.09
C GLN A 82 2.04 1.41 -17.05
N LYS A 83 2.48 1.87 -18.22
CA LYS A 83 3.73 2.64 -18.33
C LYS A 83 3.78 3.89 -17.43
N TRP A 84 2.67 4.60 -17.27
CA TRP A 84 2.58 5.79 -16.42
C TRP A 84 2.86 5.51 -14.94
N THR A 85 2.60 4.28 -14.45
CA THR A 85 2.86 3.91 -13.06
C THR A 85 4.34 3.80 -12.72
N LEU A 86 5.20 3.77 -13.73
CA LEU A 86 6.67 3.77 -13.61
C LEU A 86 7.27 5.18 -13.72
N GLY A 87 6.42 6.19 -13.95
CA GLY A 87 6.83 7.59 -14.05
C GLY A 87 6.90 8.29 -12.69
N TYR A 88 7.00 9.61 -12.74
CA TYR A 88 7.03 10.42 -11.53
C TYR A 88 5.63 10.65 -10.98
N HIS A 89 5.45 10.33 -9.72
CA HIS A 89 4.23 10.53 -8.95
C HIS A 89 4.47 11.59 -7.88
N GLN A 90 3.71 12.66 -7.93
CA GLN A 90 3.78 13.72 -6.93
C GLN A 90 2.78 13.44 -5.81
N CYS A 91 3.27 13.45 -4.58
CA CYS A 91 2.47 13.35 -3.37
C CYS A 91 2.93 14.35 -2.33
N ARG A 92 2.03 14.85 -1.54
CA ARG A 92 2.29 15.57 -0.28
C ARG A 92 1.09 15.39 0.64
N TRP A 93 1.28 15.62 1.90
CA TRP A 93 0.19 15.68 2.87
C TRP A 93 -0.41 17.08 2.91
N SER A 94 -1.40 17.40 2.32
CA SER A 94 -2.37 17.03 1.34
C SER A 94 -2.54 18.20 0.36
N TYR A 95 -3.19 18.01 -0.77
CA TYR A 95 -3.66 19.12 -1.61
C TYR A 95 -5.06 19.51 -1.16
N MET A 96 -5.26 20.77 -0.75
CA MET A 96 -6.46 21.19 -0.09
C MET A 96 -7.58 21.63 -1.06
N SER A 97 -7.27 21.83 -2.35
CA SER A 97 -8.24 22.24 -3.36
C SER A 97 -7.84 21.81 -4.77
N GLU A 98 -8.82 21.83 -5.69
CA GLU A 98 -8.58 21.66 -7.12
C GLU A 98 -7.58 22.69 -7.66
N GLU A 99 -7.64 23.93 -7.19
CA GLU A 99 -6.74 25.01 -7.59
C GLU A 99 -5.28 24.66 -7.27
N GLU A 100 -4.98 24.19 -6.05
CA GLU A 100 -3.62 23.76 -5.68
C GLU A 100 -3.09 22.64 -6.57
N ILE A 101 -3.95 21.69 -6.96
CA ILE A 101 -3.54 20.59 -7.84
C ILE A 101 -3.20 21.13 -9.22
N ARG A 102 -4.03 22.00 -9.76
CA ARG A 102 -3.81 22.61 -11.08
C ARG A 102 -2.54 23.47 -11.10
N ASP A 103 -2.29 24.23 -10.03
CA ASP A 103 -1.07 25.02 -9.88
C ASP A 103 0.19 24.16 -9.88
N VAL A 104 0.19 23.08 -9.10
CA VAL A 104 1.32 22.13 -9.07
C VAL A 104 1.58 21.53 -10.45
N VAL A 105 0.53 21.10 -11.15
CA VAL A 105 0.66 20.53 -12.50
C VAL A 105 1.19 21.57 -13.49
N SER A 106 0.64 22.79 -13.45
CA SER A 106 1.09 23.90 -14.29
C SER A 106 2.57 24.20 -14.09
N HIS A 107 3.01 24.38 -12.85
CA HIS A 107 4.42 24.63 -12.53
C HIS A 107 5.35 23.50 -12.98
N MET A 108 4.93 22.25 -12.83
CA MET A 108 5.72 21.13 -13.35
C MET A 108 5.89 21.19 -14.86
N ARG A 109 4.82 21.51 -15.59
CA ARG A 109 4.87 21.65 -17.06
C ARG A 109 5.73 22.84 -17.49
N GLU A 110 5.59 24.00 -16.84
CA GLU A 110 6.38 25.20 -17.08
C GLU A 110 7.87 24.97 -16.82
N CYS A 111 8.20 24.21 -15.80
CA CYS A 111 9.59 23.85 -15.47
C CYS A 111 10.13 22.65 -16.28
N GLY A 112 9.33 22.05 -17.15
CA GLY A 112 9.72 20.86 -17.91
C GLY A 112 9.92 19.60 -17.06
N ILE A 113 9.30 19.54 -15.87
CA ILE A 113 9.40 18.40 -14.96
C ILE A 113 8.36 17.35 -15.36
N PRO A 114 8.77 16.12 -15.73
CA PRO A 114 7.83 15.04 -16.00
C PRO A 114 7.01 14.70 -14.76
N CYS A 115 5.71 14.55 -14.93
CA CYS A 115 4.82 14.08 -13.87
C CYS A 115 3.69 13.27 -14.52
N ASP A 116 3.44 12.09 -14.01
CA ASP A 116 2.44 11.16 -14.55
C ASP A 116 1.22 11.03 -13.64
N ALA A 117 1.40 11.26 -12.35
CA ALA A 117 0.30 11.16 -11.39
C ALA A 117 0.43 12.12 -10.20
N ILE A 118 -0.71 12.53 -9.67
CA ILE A 118 -0.84 13.23 -8.40
C ILE A 118 -1.60 12.32 -7.42
N HIS A 119 -1.04 12.12 -6.24
CA HIS A 119 -1.72 11.42 -5.16
C HIS A 119 -2.48 12.41 -4.28
N LEU A 120 -3.74 12.15 -4.08
CA LEU A 120 -4.58 12.85 -3.11
C LEU A 120 -4.53 12.07 -1.81
N ASP A 121 -3.71 12.59 -0.91
CA ASP A 121 -3.47 12.01 0.40
C ASP A 121 -4.29 12.80 1.41
N HIS A 122 -5.37 12.33 1.80
CA HIS A 122 -6.19 12.69 2.94
C HIS A 122 -7.71 12.60 2.68
N TYR A 123 -8.39 11.89 3.53
CA TYR A 123 -9.81 11.58 3.45
C TYR A 123 -10.75 12.81 3.52
N LYS A 124 -10.36 13.92 4.18
CA LYS A 124 -11.15 15.16 4.21
C LYS A 124 -11.14 15.94 2.90
N VAL A 125 -10.16 15.66 2.07
CA VAL A 125 -10.00 16.35 0.78
C VAL A 125 -10.80 15.64 -0.30
N PHE A 126 -10.96 14.33 -0.17
CA PHE A 126 -11.65 13.49 -1.11
C PHE A 126 -12.68 12.60 -0.41
N THR A 127 -13.62 13.23 0.29
CA THR A 127 -14.83 12.50 0.65
C THR A 127 -15.62 12.26 -0.63
N TRP A 128 -16.19 11.08 -0.79
CA TRP A 128 -17.12 10.77 -1.88
C TRP A 128 -18.36 11.70 -1.91
N THR A 129 -18.50 12.53 -0.89
CA THR A 129 -19.34 13.73 -0.92
C THR A 129 -18.43 14.89 -1.31
N PRO A 130 -18.50 15.38 -2.55
CA PRO A 130 -17.63 16.45 -3.00
C PRO A 130 -17.80 17.66 -2.08
N ASP A 131 -16.70 18.08 -1.47
CA ASP A 131 -16.59 19.40 -0.90
C ASP A 131 -16.74 20.39 -2.05
N LYS A 132 -17.95 20.92 -2.21
CA LYS A 132 -18.32 21.77 -3.34
C LYS A 132 -17.53 23.08 -3.39
N GLU A 133 -16.87 23.44 -2.30
CA GLU A 133 -16.03 24.63 -2.25
C GLU A 133 -14.62 24.34 -2.76
N ARG A 134 -14.06 23.20 -2.38
CA ARG A 134 -12.65 22.84 -2.70
C ARG A 134 -12.53 22.01 -3.96
N TYR A 135 -13.49 21.13 -4.19
CA TYR A 135 -13.57 20.23 -5.34
C TYR A 135 -14.98 20.29 -5.93
N PRO A 136 -15.33 21.39 -6.62
CA PRO A 136 -16.70 21.61 -7.09
C PRO A 136 -17.17 20.59 -8.13
N ASP A 137 -16.25 20.10 -8.95
CA ASP A 137 -16.50 19.09 -10.00
C ASP A 137 -15.31 18.16 -10.17
N PRO A 138 -15.16 17.15 -9.28
CA PRO A 138 -14.01 16.24 -9.32
C PRO A 138 -13.96 15.40 -10.61
N GLU A 139 -15.10 15.06 -11.20
CA GLU A 139 -15.14 14.32 -12.47
C GLU A 139 -14.53 15.14 -13.61
N LYS A 140 -14.90 16.41 -13.70
CA LYS A 140 -14.34 17.33 -14.67
C LYS A 140 -12.86 17.59 -14.43
N MET A 141 -12.46 17.80 -13.18
CA MET A 141 -11.06 17.98 -12.81
C MET A 141 -10.21 16.78 -13.27
N ILE A 142 -10.63 15.56 -12.96
CA ILE A 142 -9.93 14.32 -13.35
C ILE A 142 -9.86 14.21 -14.89
N ALA A 143 -10.96 14.49 -15.58
CA ALA A 143 -11.02 14.44 -17.03
C ALA A 143 -10.11 15.46 -17.70
N ASP A 144 -10.01 16.68 -17.16
CA ASP A 144 -9.12 17.72 -17.67
C ASP A 144 -7.66 17.38 -17.43
N LEU A 145 -7.28 16.97 -16.23
CA LEU A 145 -5.92 16.56 -15.90
C LEU A 145 -5.46 15.34 -16.73
N ALA A 146 -6.39 14.44 -17.04
CA ALA A 146 -6.10 13.29 -17.89
C ALA A 146 -5.73 13.71 -19.33
N LYS A 147 -6.27 14.82 -19.85
CA LYS A 147 -5.88 15.38 -21.17
C LYS A 147 -4.44 15.89 -21.15
N ASP A 148 -3.97 16.38 -19.99
CA ASP A 148 -2.60 16.82 -19.76
C ASP A 148 -1.65 15.66 -19.38
N GLY A 149 -2.14 14.43 -19.47
CA GLY A 149 -1.38 13.21 -19.17
C GLY A 149 -1.21 12.92 -17.68
N ILE A 150 -1.94 13.61 -16.80
CA ILE A 150 -1.89 13.41 -15.35
C ILE A 150 -2.99 12.44 -14.91
N LYS A 151 -2.62 11.46 -14.09
CA LYS A 151 -3.54 10.56 -13.39
C LYS A 151 -3.74 11.03 -11.96
N ILE A 152 -4.96 10.92 -11.47
CA ILE A 152 -5.28 11.15 -10.07
C ILE A 152 -5.39 9.80 -9.37
N ILE A 153 -4.71 9.69 -8.24
CA ILE A 153 -4.73 8.50 -7.37
C ILE A 153 -5.20 8.97 -6.00
N THR A 154 -6.28 8.39 -5.52
CA THR A 154 -6.75 8.64 -4.15
C THR A 154 -6.14 7.63 -3.20
N ILE A 155 -5.69 8.09 -2.04
CA ILE A 155 -5.30 7.21 -0.95
C ILE A 155 -6.57 6.92 -0.15
N ILE A 156 -6.92 5.65 -0.11
CA ILE A 156 -8.09 5.15 0.62
C ILE A 156 -7.57 4.21 1.70
N ASP A 157 -7.26 4.74 2.84
CA ASP A 157 -7.04 3.91 4.01
C ASP A 157 -8.36 3.26 4.44
N PRO A 158 -8.35 2.07 5.06
CA PRO A 158 -9.58 1.37 5.41
C PRO A 158 -10.40 2.04 6.51
N GLY A 159 -9.88 3.08 7.15
CA GLY A 159 -10.59 3.86 8.17
C GLY A 159 -11.61 4.83 7.56
N VAL A 160 -12.87 4.65 7.92
CA VAL A 160 -13.95 5.59 7.61
C VAL A 160 -14.07 6.59 8.75
N LYS A 161 -14.08 7.88 8.44
CA LYS A 161 -14.20 8.93 9.46
C LYS A 161 -15.49 8.76 10.27
N LEU A 162 -15.35 8.80 11.59
CA LEU A 162 -16.49 8.85 12.51
C LEU A 162 -17.07 10.26 12.48
N GLU A 163 -18.10 10.45 11.66
CA GLU A 163 -18.76 11.75 11.51
C GLU A 163 -20.23 11.56 11.08
N GLU A 164 -21.17 11.96 11.93
CA GLU A 164 -22.60 11.97 11.59
C GLU A 164 -22.88 12.90 10.41
N GLY A 165 -23.75 12.47 9.50
CA GLY A 165 -24.02 13.19 8.26
C GLY A 165 -23.02 12.90 7.12
N TYR A 166 -21.97 12.14 7.41
CA TYR A 166 -21.09 11.60 6.38
C TYR A 166 -21.71 10.33 5.78
N SER A 167 -22.17 10.40 4.54
CA SER A 167 -23.00 9.36 3.93
C SER A 167 -22.37 7.95 3.93
N VAL A 168 -21.05 7.83 3.90
CA VAL A 168 -20.36 6.53 3.97
C VAL A 168 -20.42 5.98 5.38
N TYR A 169 -20.21 6.83 6.39
CA TYR A 169 -20.34 6.46 7.79
C TYR A 169 -21.78 6.07 8.13
N ASP A 170 -22.74 6.93 7.80
CA ASP A 170 -24.15 6.72 8.12
C ASP A 170 -24.68 5.40 7.51
N LYS A 171 -24.37 5.15 6.23
CA LYS A 171 -24.74 3.87 5.58
C LYS A 171 -24.04 2.66 6.19
N GLY A 172 -22.78 2.82 6.59
CA GLY A 172 -22.03 1.77 7.27
C GLY A 172 -22.62 1.39 8.62
N VAL A 173 -23.09 2.38 9.39
CA VAL A 173 -23.81 2.18 10.66
C VAL A 173 -25.17 1.51 10.41
N GLU A 174 -25.96 2.07 9.50
CA GLU A 174 -27.31 1.57 9.16
C GLU A 174 -27.30 0.11 8.75
N ASN A 175 -26.30 -0.31 7.98
CA ASN A 175 -26.20 -1.69 7.45
C ASN A 175 -25.27 -2.58 8.29
N GLY A 176 -24.71 -2.08 9.37
CA GLY A 176 -23.84 -2.86 10.25
C GLY A 176 -22.53 -3.33 9.59
N TYR A 177 -21.96 -2.55 8.67
CA TYR A 177 -20.77 -2.94 7.91
C TYR A 177 -19.45 -2.76 8.65
N PHE A 178 -19.48 -2.16 9.84
CA PHE A 178 -18.26 -1.94 10.61
C PHE A 178 -17.91 -3.09 11.55
N ALA A 179 -16.62 -3.23 11.82
CA ALA A 179 -16.09 -4.13 12.82
C ALA A 179 -16.59 -3.71 14.21
N THR A 180 -16.85 -4.71 15.05
CA THR A 180 -17.35 -4.50 16.42
C THR A 180 -16.38 -5.03 17.45
N THR A 181 -16.43 -4.47 18.65
CA THR A 181 -15.77 -5.02 19.83
C THR A 181 -16.44 -6.33 20.26
N PRO A 182 -15.82 -7.13 21.16
CA PRO A 182 -16.45 -8.31 21.73
C PRO A 182 -17.79 -8.03 22.42
N GLU A 183 -18.00 -6.81 22.90
CA GLU A 183 -19.23 -6.34 23.55
C GLU A 183 -20.32 -5.94 22.54
N GLY A 184 -20.00 -5.90 21.25
CA GLY A 184 -20.93 -5.59 20.17
C GLY A 184 -20.99 -4.10 19.76
N GLU A 185 -20.18 -3.25 20.37
CA GLU A 185 -20.07 -1.85 20.02
C GLU A 185 -19.19 -1.67 18.76
N ILE A 186 -19.47 -0.64 17.95
CA ILE A 186 -18.62 -0.34 16.78
C ILE A 186 -17.19 -0.07 17.24
N TYR A 187 -16.23 -0.75 16.65
CA TYR A 187 -14.81 -0.55 16.94
C TYR A 187 -14.32 0.80 16.39
N VAL A 188 -13.85 1.64 17.29
CA VAL A 188 -13.29 2.96 16.97
C VAL A 188 -11.81 2.98 17.31
N ASN A 189 -10.99 3.48 16.40
CA ASN A 189 -9.58 3.74 16.65
C ASN A 189 -9.13 5.01 15.92
N ALA A 190 -8.18 5.72 16.51
CA ALA A 190 -7.63 6.92 15.91
C ALA A 190 -6.60 6.59 14.82
N VAL A 191 -6.71 7.25 13.69
CA VAL A 191 -5.70 7.30 12.64
C VAL A 191 -5.25 8.75 12.44
N TRP A 192 -4.41 9.02 11.45
CA TRP A 192 -3.90 10.37 11.16
C TRP A 192 -4.93 11.48 11.22
N PRO A 193 -6.16 11.28 10.73
CA PRO A 193 -7.17 12.32 10.72
C PRO A 193 -8.10 12.32 11.95
N GLY A 194 -7.87 11.50 12.94
CA GLY A 194 -8.69 11.37 14.13
C GLY A 194 -9.45 10.05 14.18
N ASP A 195 -10.57 10.05 14.91
CA ASP A 195 -11.35 8.85 15.13
C ASP A 195 -11.97 8.30 13.84
N ALA A 196 -11.80 7.01 13.63
CA ALA A 196 -12.28 6.27 12.47
C ALA A 196 -12.90 4.94 12.89
N VAL A 197 -13.79 4.45 12.06
CA VAL A 197 -14.39 3.12 12.13
C VAL A 197 -13.90 2.28 10.95
N TYR A 198 -13.92 0.98 11.05
CA TYR A 198 -13.29 0.09 10.07
C TYR A 198 -14.30 -0.87 9.47
N PRO A 199 -14.36 -1.01 8.13
CA PRO A 199 -15.19 -2.02 7.50
C PRO A 199 -14.81 -3.42 7.94
N ASP A 200 -15.80 -4.25 8.21
CA ASP A 200 -15.63 -5.67 8.50
C ASP A 200 -15.71 -6.47 7.19
N PHE A 201 -14.57 -6.70 6.56
CA PHE A 201 -14.48 -7.47 5.32
C PHE A 201 -14.84 -8.96 5.46
N GLY A 202 -15.09 -9.44 6.68
CA GLY A 202 -15.60 -10.79 6.94
C GLY A 202 -17.11 -10.93 6.76
N LYS A 203 -17.83 -9.81 6.74
CA LYS A 203 -19.27 -9.80 6.51
C LYS A 203 -19.55 -9.95 5.01
N LYS A 204 -20.48 -10.83 4.69
CA LYS A 204 -21.03 -10.94 3.32
C LYS A 204 -22.08 -9.85 3.14
N GLU A 205 -22.09 -9.23 1.96
CA GLU A 205 -23.20 -8.38 1.50
C GLU A 205 -24.52 -9.15 1.47
#